data_d1d1c85e2ea07ae55e5778be75b3be02
#
_entry.id   d1d1c85e2ea07ae55e5778be75b3be02
#
_cell.length_a   1.000
_cell.length_b   1.000
_cell.length_c   1.000
_cell.angle_alpha   90.00
_cell.angle_beta   90.00
_cell.angle_gamma   90.00
#
_symmetry.space_group_name_H-M   'P 1'
#
loop_
_entity.id
_entity.type
_entity.pdbx_description
1 polymer ?
#
loop_
_entity_poly.entity_id
_entity_poly.type
_entity_poly.pdbx_seq_one_letter_code
_entity_poly.pdbx_strand_id
1 'polypeptide(L)'
;MINRSCIHLDKLPAKSLFISDIHIGFLASEQDNKLQELAIELLETAVNKGYTVFLLGDIFDYWLEIGPAVPPVAQKFIAHLAKLAKQHPVYMVSGNHDNWTNGYFSQIGITESSEGILSKDGCLLAHGDGFKNSNFGLARPNKHRILRNPFFIKLFITIYGKVGAWQKMQAFSKASSFKPKDAKVEILRLNKWAEDVISKQELKLVVCGHDHQARLLAFGTSTYLNTGFFQKERTFGLLDNGMLWLMKVDFTTRKWKVVSERSLS
;
A
#
# COMPACT_ATOMS: atom_id res chain seq x y z
N MET A 1 13.02 11.99 -8.19
CA MET A 1 13.45 10.56 -8.36
C MET A 1 12.88 9.78 -7.21
N ILE A 2 12.21 8.65 -7.48
CA ILE A 2 11.69 7.76 -6.43
C ILE A 2 12.85 7.31 -5.54
N ASN A 3 12.68 7.39 -4.23
CA ASN A 3 13.59 6.76 -3.31
C ASN A 3 13.47 5.22 -3.47
N ARG A 4 14.46 4.60 -4.11
CA ARG A 4 14.53 3.15 -4.34
C ARG A 4 15.11 2.38 -3.15
N SER A 5 15.30 3.04 -2.03
CA SER A 5 15.65 2.48 -0.73
C SER A 5 14.47 2.57 0.22
N CYS A 6 14.54 1.89 1.35
CA CYS A 6 13.59 2.09 2.44
C CYS A 6 13.65 3.54 2.95
N ILE A 7 12.49 4.09 3.31
CA ILE A 7 12.41 5.28 4.15
C ILE A 7 12.81 4.87 5.57
N HIS A 8 13.66 5.66 6.20
CA HIS A 8 14.04 5.45 7.59
C HIS A 8 13.41 6.50 8.47
N LEU A 9 12.65 6.06 9.49
CA LEU A 9 12.06 6.90 10.51
C LEU A 9 12.80 6.68 11.83
N ASP A 10 12.95 7.71 12.64
CA ASP A 10 13.47 7.54 14.01
C ASP A 10 12.47 6.76 14.86
N LYS A 11 11.19 7.05 14.72
CA LYS A 11 10.11 6.34 15.40
C LYS A 11 8.85 6.31 14.54
N LEU A 12 8.10 5.21 14.61
CA LEU A 12 6.76 5.17 14.03
C LEU A 12 5.85 6.13 14.81
N PRO A 13 5.09 7.03 14.14
CA PRO A 13 4.16 7.94 14.83
C PRO A 13 3.18 7.16 15.71
N ALA A 14 2.97 7.64 16.94
CA ALA A 14 2.11 6.99 17.93
C ALA A 14 0.66 6.86 17.47
N LYS A 15 0.23 7.74 16.57
CA LYS A 15 -1.04 7.65 15.84
C LYS A 15 -0.76 7.44 14.36
N SER A 16 -1.04 6.24 13.86
CA SER A 16 -0.79 5.86 12.49
C SER A 16 -1.98 5.12 11.88
N LEU A 17 -2.37 5.49 10.67
CA LEU A 17 -3.32 4.76 9.85
C LEU A 17 -2.57 4.02 8.74
N PHE A 18 -2.86 2.73 8.57
CA PHE A 18 -2.30 1.87 7.54
C PHE A 18 -3.39 1.39 6.60
N ILE A 19 -3.24 1.64 5.30
CA ILE A 19 -4.21 1.20 4.28
C ILE A 19 -3.46 0.74 3.02
N SER A 20 -3.94 -0.35 2.41
CA SER A 20 -3.44 -0.88 1.15
C SER A 20 -4.57 -1.41 0.27
N ASP A 21 -4.24 -1.84 -0.94
CA ASP A 21 -5.10 -2.64 -1.81
C ASP A 21 -6.49 -2.00 -2.04
N ILE A 22 -6.49 -0.69 -2.35
CA ILE A 22 -7.71 0.05 -2.72
C ILE A 22 -8.07 -0.25 -4.17
N HIS A 23 -7.08 -0.38 -5.07
CA HIS A 23 -7.23 -0.66 -6.50
C HIS A 23 -8.19 0.30 -7.21
N ILE A 24 -8.00 1.60 -7.02
CA ILE A 24 -8.77 2.65 -7.72
C ILE A 24 -8.59 2.48 -9.23
N GLY A 25 -9.71 2.43 -9.95
CA GLY A 25 -9.77 2.21 -11.40
C GLY A 25 -10.03 0.78 -11.82
N PHE A 26 -10.17 -0.15 -10.89
CA PHE A 26 -10.52 -1.55 -11.20
C PHE A 26 -12.02 -1.73 -11.43
N LEU A 27 -12.85 -1.14 -10.61
CA LEU A 27 -14.31 -1.28 -10.63
C LEU A 27 -14.94 -0.49 -11.79
N ALA A 28 -16.21 -0.73 -12.06
CA ALA A 28 -17.02 0.13 -12.92
C ALA A 28 -17.09 1.55 -12.33
N SER A 29 -17.22 2.57 -13.18
CA SER A 29 -17.05 3.98 -12.82
C SER A 29 -17.86 4.43 -11.60
N GLU A 30 -19.12 4.02 -11.48
CA GLU A 30 -19.97 4.39 -10.34
C GLU A 30 -19.49 3.76 -9.03
N GLN A 31 -19.14 2.47 -9.07
CA GLN A 31 -18.64 1.74 -7.89
C GLN A 31 -17.25 2.25 -7.49
N ASP A 32 -16.42 2.57 -8.47
CA ASP A 32 -15.09 3.12 -8.24
C ASP A 32 -15.15 4.51 -7.60
N ASN A 33 -16.06 5.37 -8.07
CA ASN A 33 -16.28 6.68 -7.46
C ASN A 33 -16.73 6.58 -6.00
N LYS A 34 -17.66 5.67 -5.69
CA LYS A 34 -18.09 5.41 -4.29
C LYS A 34 -16.96 4.88 -3.42
N LEU A 35 -16.08 4.05 -3.98
CA LEU A 35 -14.88 3.56 -3.30
C LEU A 35 -13.90 4.69 -3.01
N GLN A 36 -13.64 5.56 -3.98
CA GLN A 36 -12.77 6.73 -3.81
C GLN A 36 -13.33 7.67 -2.72
N GLU A 37 -14.63 7.95 -2.73
CA GLU A 37 -15.28 8.78 -1.71
C GLU A 37 -15.11 8.20 -0.31
N LEU A 38 -15.32 6.90 -0.16
CA LEU A 38 -15.11 6.21 1.11
C LEU A 38 -13.66 6.31 1.59
N ALA A 39 -12.70 6.09 0.69
CA ALA A 39 -11.29 6.17 1.02
C ALA A 39 -10.87 7.60 1.39
N ILE A 40 -11.35 8.62 0.65
CA ILE A 40 -11.11 10.04 0.95
C ILE A 40 -11.63 10.38 2.35
N GLU A 41 -12.89 10.04 2.64
CA GLU A 41 -13.53 10.31 3.93
C GLU A 41 -12.80 9.62 5.10
N LEU A 42 -12.33 8.38 4.87
CA LEU A 42 -11.51 7.66 5.85
C LEU A 42 -10.21 8.42 6.15
N LEU A 43 -9.47 8.85 5.11
CA LEU A 43 -8.21 9.56 5.25
C LEU A 43 -8.41 10.93 5.91
N GLU A 44 -9.41 11.70 5.51
CA GLU A 44 -9.76 13.00 6.13
C GLU A 44 -10.13 12.83 7.60
N THR A 45 -10.94 11.81 7.91
CA THR A 45 -11.31 11.49 9.30
C THR A 45 -10.08 11.13 10.13
N ALA A 46 -9.16 10.35 9.57
CA ALA A 46 -7.93 9.96 10.26
C ALA A 46 -7.03 11.16 10.55
N VAL A 47 -6.76 12.02 9.55
CA VAL A 47 -5.90 13.20 9.76
C VAL A 47 -6.52 14.20 10.72
N ASN A 48 -7.84 14.38 10.69
CA ASN A 48 -8.56 15.22 11.64
C ASN A 48 -8.48 14.70 13.09
N LYS A 49 -8.27 13.39 13.28
CA LYS A 49 -8.01 12.75 14.57
C LYS A 49 -6.52 12.70 14.94
N GLY A 50 -5.65 13.28 14.11
CA GLY A 50 -4.21 13.37 14.33
C GLY A 50 -3.41 12.13 13.90
N TYR A 51 -3.96 11.26 13.06
CA TYR A 51 -3.23 10.12 12.54
C TYR A 51 -2.33 10.50 11.35
N THR A 52 -1.11 9.98 11.35
CA THR A 52 -0.23 9.96 10.16
C THR A 52 -0.70 8.87 9.21
N VAL A 53 -0.74 9.17 7.92
CA VAL A 53 -1.25 8.23 6.91
C VAL A 53 -0.11 7.47 6.23
N PHE A 54 -0.24 6.14 6.20
CA PHE A 54 0.64 5.22 5.48
C PHE A 54 -0.16 4.44 4.43
N LEU A 55 0.10 4.74 3.16
CA LEU A 55 -0.44 4.05 1.99
C LEU A 55 0.52 2.91 1.63
N LEU A 56 0.12 1.66 1.84
CA LEU A 56 1.01 0.51 1.74
C LEU A 56 0.87 -0.26 0.42
N GLY A 57 0.75 0.49 -0.69
CA GLY A 57 0.76 -0.05 -2.06
C GLY A 57 -0.58 -0.56 -2.57
N ASP A 58 -0.62 -0.75 -3.88
CA ASP A 58 -1.81 -1.13 -4.65
C ASP A 58 -3.03 -0.22 -4.34
N ILE A 59 -2.72 1.09 -4.19
CA ILE A 59 -3.73 2.13 -4.03
C ILE A 59 -4.49 2.32 -5.35
N PHE A 60 -3.79 2.18 -6.46
CA PHE A 60 -4.34 2.23 -7.82
C PHE A 60 -4.26 0.84 -8.46
N ASP A 61 -5.30 0.46 -9.21
CA ASP A 61 -5.30 -0.81 -9.96
C ASP A 61 -4.15 -0.84 -10.97
N TYR A 62 -3.86 0.31 -11.55
CA TYR A 62 -2.67 0.49 -12.36
C TYR A 62 -2.24 1.95 -12.39
N TRP A 63 -1.00 2.22 -11.99
CA TRP A 63 -0.38 3.54 -12.08
C TRP A 63 0.80 3.53 -13.04
N LEU A 64 0.70 4.33 -14.07
CA LEU A 64 1.81 4.67 -14.95
C LEU A 64 1.87 6.19 -15.05
N GLU A 65 2.95 6.77 -14.56
CA GLU A 65 3.18 8.19 -14.73
C GLU A 65 3.44 8.53 -16.20
N ILE A 66 2.50 9.22 -16.82
CA ILE A 66 2.53 9.61 -18.21
C ILE A 66 2.86 11.10 -18.34
N GLY A 67 4.06 11.51 -17.91
CA GLY A 67 4.40 12.93 -17.83
C GLY A 67 3.57 13.62 -16.73
N PRO A 68 3.09 14.86 -16.91
CA PRO A 68 2.31 15.57 -15.89
C PRO A 68 0.84 15.09 -15.80
N ALA A 69 0.42 14.10 -16.59
CA ALA A 69 -0.96 13.67 -16.65
C ALA A 69 -1.25 12.56 -15.62
N VAL A 70 -2.15 12.84 -14.70
CA VAL A 70 -2.73 11.85 -13.79
C VAL A 70 -3.75 10.99 -14.56
N PRO A 71 -3.80 9.66 -14.35
CA PRO A 71 -4.85 8.84 -14.93
C PRO A 71 -6.24 9.42 -14.62
N PRO A 72 -7.13 9.60 -15.61
CA PRO A 72 -8.42 10.29 -15.42
C PRO A 72 -9.26 9.73 -14.26
N VAL A 73 -9.23 8.41 -14.09
CA VAL A 73 -9.96 7.69 -13.03
C VAL A 73 -9.47 8.06 -11.62
N ALA A 74 -8.22 8.49 -11.47
CA ALA A 74 -7.62 8.78 -10.17
C ALA A 74 -7.60 10.28 -9.82
N GLN A 75 -8.04 11.18 -10.71
CA GLN A 75 -7.88 12.64 -10.54
C GLN A 75 -8.50 13.16 -9.23
N LYS A 76 -9.70 12.71 -8.89
CA LYS A 76 -10.40 13.12 -7.66
C LYS A 76 -9.62 12.71 -6.42
N PHE A 77 -9.20 11.45 -6.35
CA PHE A 77 -8.45 10.91 -5.22
C PHE A 77 -7.07 11.58 -5.05
N ILE A 78 -6.36 11.77 -6.16
CA ILE A 78 -5.04 12.44 -6.16
C ILE A 78 -5.14 13.90 -5.71
N ALA A 79 -6.17 14.63 -6.16
CA ALA A 79 -6.37 16.00 -5.71
C ALA A 79 -6.56 16.10 -4.19
N HIS A 80 -7.28 15.14 -3.59
CA HIS A 80 -7.43 15.05 -2.14
C HIS A 80 -6.13 14.65 -1.45
N LEU A 81 -5.40 13.67 -1.96
CA LEU A 81 -4.09 13.30 -1.42
C LEU A 81 -3.11 14.48 -1.43
N ALA A 82 -3.07 15.23 -2.53
CA ALA A 82 -2.22 16.42 -2.64
C ALA A 82 -2.61 17.51 -1.62
N LYS A 83 -3.91 17.68 -1.34
CA LYS A 83 -4.40 18.58 -0.30
C LYS A 83 -3.98 18.12 1.10
N LEU A 84 -4.17 16.83 1.40
CA LEU A 84 -3.79 16.24 2.69
C LEU A 84 -2.28 16.34 2.92
N ALA A 85 -1.46 15.99 1.91
CA ALA A 85 0.00 15.98 2.01
C ALA A 85 0.62 17.37 2.24
N LYS A 86 -0.09 18.46 1.90
CA LYS A 86 0.33 19.83 2.22
C LYS A 86 0.18 20.18 3.70
N GLN A 87 -0.67 19.50 4.42
CA GLN A 87 -1.05 19.81 5.79
C GLN A 87 -0.61 18.75 6.79
N HIS A 88 -0.47 17.50 6.34
CA HIS A 88 -0.17 16.34 7.17
C HIS A 88 0.88 15.46 6.52
N PRO A 89 1.75 14.79 7.29
CA PRO A 89 2.66 13.78 6.75
C PRO A 89 1.88 12.61 6.14
N VAL A 90 2.12 12.34 4.86
CA VAL A 90 1.59 11.19 4.13
C VAL A 90 2.77 10.41 3.55
N TYR A 91 2.80 9.12 3.84
CA TYR A 91 3.81 8.19 3.34
C TYR A 91 3.18 7.20 2.38
N MET A 92 3.94 6.81 1.34
CA MET A 92 3.50 5.80 0.38
C MET A 92 4.60 4.79 0.12
N VAL A 93 4.26 3.51 0.21
CA VAL A 93 5.06 2.41 -0.31
C VAL A 93 4.39 1.92 -1.58
N SER A 94 5.13 1.83 -2.69
CA SER A 94 4.58 1.33 -3.95
C SER A 94 4.30 -0.17 -3.89
N GLY A 95 3.13 -0.59 -4.36
CA GLY A 95 2.78 -1.98 -4.59
C GLY A 95 3.21 -2.49 -5.97
N ASN A 96 2.73 -3.66 -6.37
CA ASN A 96 3.03 -4.20 -7.70
C ASN A 96 2.17 -3.60 -8.82
N HIS A 97 1.05 -2.97 -8.50
CA HIS A 97 0.17 -2.28 -9.45
C HIS A 97 0.53 -0.80 -9.65
N ASP A 98 1.05 -0.14 -8.63
CA ASP A 98 1.32 1.30 -8.64
C ASP A 98 2.82 1.63 -8.47
N ASN A 99 3.70 0.86 -9.08
CA ASN A 99 5.14 1.00 -8.96
C ASN A 99 5.82 1.94 -9.99
N TRP A 100 5.07 2.50 -10.93
CA TRP A 100 5.60 3.38 -11.99
C TRP A 100 5.33 4.86 -11.73
N THR A 101 5.73 5.31 -10.54
CA THR A 101 5.40 6.64 -10.02
C THR A 101 6.38 7.74 -10.46
N ASN A 102 7.56 7.40 -10.91
CA ASN A 102 8.62 8.30 -11.39
C ASN A 102 8.82 9.60 -10.56
N GLY A 103 8.37 9.61 -9.32
CA GLY A 103 8.47 10.76 -8.41
C GLY A 103 7.27 11.70 -8.37
N TYR A 104 6.17 11.34 -9.02
CA TYR A 104 4.95 12.14 -9.01
C TYR A 104 4.42 12.40 -7.58
N PHE A 105 4.36 11.36 -6.75
CA PHE A 105 3.86 11.49 -5.39
C PHE A 105 4.74 12.40 -4.53
N SER A 106 6.05 12.36 -4.73
CA SER A 106 6.98 13.29 -4.07
C SER A 106 6.72 14.75 -4.47
N GLN A 107 6.33 15.01 -5.73
CA GLN A 107 6.03 16.36 -6.21
C GLN A 107 4.76 16.95 -5.59
N ILE A 108 3.82 16.11 -5.18
CA ILE A 108 2.59 16.53 -4.50
C ILE A 108 2.69 16.49 -2.96
N GLY A 109 3.91 16.28 -2.43
CA GLY A 109 4.20 16.36 -1.00
C GLY A 109 4.13 15.02 -0.24
N ILE A 110 3.98 13.89 -0.94
CA ILE A 110 3.96 12.54 -0.33
C ILE A 110 5.39 12.00 -0.26
N THR A 111 5.77 11.47 0.89
CA THR A 111 7.06 10.77 1.04
C THR A 111 6.92 9.34 0.54
N GLU A 112 7.55 9.01 -0.60
CA GLU A 112 7.38 7.73 -1.26
C GLU A 112 8.63 6.84 -1.27
N SER A 113 8.43 5.51 -1.19
CA SER A 113 9.44 4.47 -1.34
C SER A 113 8.91 3.32 -2.19
N SER A 114 9.79 2.69 -2.97
CA SER A 114 9.47 1.45 -3.69
C SER A 114 9.82 0.17 -2.91
N GLU A 115 10.38 0.28 -1.72
CA GLU A 115 10.84 -0.87 -0.93
C GLU A 115 10.09 -1.01 0.39
N GLY A 116 9.95 0.06 1.16
CA GLY A 116 9.29 0.02 2.46
C GLY A 116 9.68 1.19 3.36
N ILE A 117 9.22 1.13 4.58
CA ILE A 117 9.51 2.08 5.65
C ILE A 117 9.99 1.29 6.86
N LEU A 118 11.17 1.62 7.35
CA LEU A 118 11.78 1.01 8.53
C LEU A 118 11.97 2.06 9.60
N SER A 119 11.49 1.81 10.81
CA SER A 119 11.74 2.71 11.93
C SER A 119 12.77 2.12 12.90
N LYS A 120 13.57 2.99 13.54
CA LYS A 120 14.58 2.55 14.53
C LYS A 120 13.96 1.89 15.76
N ASP A 121 12.69 2.16 16.04
CA ASP A 121 11.95 1.52 17.12
C ASP A 121 11.37 0.15 16.73
N GLY A 122 11.84 -0.46 15.63
CA GLY A 122 11.56 -1.85 15.26
C GLY A 122 10.26 -2.08 14.50
N CYS A 123 9.82 -1.13 13.65
CA CYS A 123 8.64 -1.32 12.81
C CYS A 123 9.02 -1.35 11.33
N LEU A 124 8.51 -2.35 10.60
CA LEU A 124 8.65 -2.48 9.14
C LEU A 124 7.29 -2.37 8.47
N LEU A 125 7.14 -1.40 7.57
CA LEU A 125 5.96 -1.22 6.74
C LEU A 125 6.32 -1.51 5.30
N ALA A 126 5.60 -2.39 4.63
CA ALA A 126 5.86 -2.80 3.25
C ALA A 126 4.57 -3.12 2.51
N HIS A 127 4.61 -3.27 1.18
CA HIS A 127 3.44 -3.78 0.48
C HIS A 127 3.27 -5.29 0.67
N GLY A 128 4.32 -6.08 0.48
CA GLY A 128 4.27 -7.55 0.62
C GLY A 128 4.60 -8.30 -0.69
N ASP A 129 4.78 -7.62 -1.81
CA ASP A 129 5.18 -8.21 -3.10
C ASP A 129 6.68 -8.58 -3.19
N GLY A 130 7.45 -8.26 -2.14
CA GLY A 130 8.87 -8.54 -2.01
C GLY A 130 9.77 -7.32 -2.20
N PHE A 131 11.03 -7.48 -1.83
CA PHE A 131 12.06 -6.46 -1.85
C PHE A 131 13.07 -6.69 -2.97
N LYS A 132 13.70 -5.62 -3.45
CA LYS A 132 14.81 -5.70 -4.39
C LYS A 132 16.04 -6.35 -3.73
N ASN A 133 16.31 -5.98 -2.49
CA ASN A 133 17.41 -6.52 -1.69
C ASN A 133 16.89 -7.63 -0.77
N SER A 134 17.67 -8.70 -0.61
CA SER A 134 17.30 -9.87 0.18
C SER A 134 17.35 -9.65 1.70
N ASN A 135 17.76 -8.47 2.17
CA ASN A 135 17.94 -8.21 3.61
C ASN A 135 16.69 -8.47 4.46
N PHE A 136 15.51 -8.29 3.87
CA PHE A 136 14.24 -8.58 4.55
C PHE A 136 13.68 -9.97 4.25
N GLY A 137 14.44 -10.85 3.56
CA GLY A 137 14.07 -12.25 3.39
C GLY A 137 12.92 -12.55 2.41
N LEU A 138 12.25 -11.54 1.86
CA LEU A 138 11.18 -11.70 0.88
C LEU A 138 11.66 -11.25 -0.49
N ALA A 139 12.11 -12.19 -1.31
CA ALA A 139 12.58 -11.87 -2.65
C ALA A 139 11.42 -11.48 -3.57
N ARG A 140 11.58 -10.35 -4.28
CA ARG A 140 10.60 -9.93 -5.29
C ARG A 140 10.62 -10.87 -6.48
N PRO A 141 9.46 -11.38 -6.94
CA PRO A 141 9.38 -12.25 -8.11
C PRO A 141 9.98 -11.60 -9.37
N ASN A 142 10.65 -12.39 -10.22
CA ASN A 142 11.33 -11.89 -11.41
C ASN A 142 10.43 -11.06 -12.33
N LYS A 143 9.17 -11.46 -12.50
CA LYS A 143 8.17 -10.68 -13.28
C LYS A 143 7.98 -9.26 -12.73
N HIS A 144 7.90 -9.09 -11.40
CA HIS A 144 7.76 -7.78 -10.76
C HIS A 144 9.07 -6.99 -10.86
N ARG A 145 10.24 -7.67 -10.84
CA ARG A 145 11.54 -7.02 -11.06
C ARG A 145 11.65 -6.42 -12.46
N ILE A 146 11.19 -7.16 -13.49
CA ILE A 146 11.17 -6.68 -14.88
C ILE A 146 10.20 -5.51 -15.02
N LEU A 147 8.98 -5.63 -14.52
CA LEU A 147 7.96 -4.58 -14.59
C LEU A 147 8.36 -3.30 -13.83
N ARG A 148 9.23 -3.40 -12.82
CA ARG A 148 9.79 -2.24 -12.09
C ARG A 148 11.10 -1.71 -12.70
N ASN A 149 11.60 -2.31 -13.79
CA ASN A 149 12.84 -1.88 -14.42
C ASN A 149 12.60 -0.61 -15.25
N PRO A 150 13.26 0.52 -14.96
CA PRO A 150 13.06 1.77 -15.71
C PRO A 150 13.38 1.66 -17.20
N PHE A 151 14.34 0.81 -17.56
CA PHE A 151 14.68 0.58 -18.95
C PHE A 151 13.56 -0.13 -19.70
N PHE A 152 12.98 -1.18 -19.08
CA PHE A 152 11.79 -1.85 -19.60
C PHE A 152 10.61 -0.89 -19.77
N ILE A 153 10.33 -0.08 -18.75
CA ILE A 153 9.26 0.93 -18.76
C ILE A 153 9.46 1.91 -19.92
N LYS A 154 10.67 2.46 -20.04
CA LYS A 154 11.00 3.41 -21.11
C LYS A 154 10.83 2.79 -22.50
N LEU A 155 11.34 1.57 -22.70
CA LEU A 155 11.18 0.83 -23.95
C LEU A 155 9.71 0.57 -24.26
N PHE A 156 8.94 0.13 -23.29
CA PHE A 156 7.52 -0.16 -23.43
C PHE A 156 6.71 1.08 -23.83
N ILE A 157 6.99 2.23 -23.18
CA ILE A 157 6.38 3.52 -23.54
C ILE A 157 6.81 3.97 -24.94
N THR A 158 8.05 3.72 -25.34
CA THR A 158 8.54 4.08 -26.69
C THR A 158 7.82 3.30 -27.78
N ILE A 159 7.54 2.01 -27.55
CA ILE A 159 6.87 1.12 -28.53
C ILE A 159 5.37 1.45 -28.66
N TYR A 160 4.67 1.62 -27.53
CA TYR A 160 3.21 1.73 -27.52
C TYR A 160 2.69 3.17 -27.38
N GLY A 161 3.57 4.13 -27.22
CA GLY A 161 3.20 5.47 -26.78
C GLY A 161 2.67 5.47 -25.34
N LYS A 162 2.54 6.66 -24.74
CA LYS A 162 2.14 6.78 -23.33
C LYS A 162 0.73 6.19 -23.06
N VAL A 163 -0.26 6.59 -23.86
CA VAL A 163 -1.66 6.15 -23.70
C VAL A 163 -1.80 4.66 -23.98
N GLY A 164 -1.20 4.17 -25.07
CA GLY A 164 -1.25 2.75 -25.42
C GLY A 164 -0.55 1.86 -24.39
N ALA A 165 0.57 2.31 -23.83
CA ALA A 165 1.26 1.61 -22.75
C ALA A 165 0.37 1.49 -21.50
N TRP A 166 -0.29 2.58 -21.09
CA TRP A 166 -1.22 2.59 -19.98
C TRP A 166 -2.39 1.62 -20.20
N GLN A 167 -3.06 1.70 -21.36
CA GLN A 167 -4.19 0.84 -21.70
C GLN A 167 -3.82 -0.65 -21.69
N LYS A 168 -2.66 -1.01 -22.30
CA LYS A 168 -2.18 -2.41 -22.33
C LYS A 168 -1.87 -2.93 -20.93
N MET A 169 -1.23 -2.13 -20.10
CA MET A 169 -0.88 -2.57 -18.75
C MET A 169 -2.11 -2.64 -17.85
N GLN A 170 -3.08 -1.73 -17.99
CA GLN A 170 -4.36 -1.84 -17.29
C GLN A 170 -5.13 -3.11 -17.68
N ALA A 171 -5.18 -3.42 -18.99
CA ALA A 171 -5.79 -4.66 -19.45
C ALA A 171 -5.07 -5.91 -18.90
N PHE A 172 -3.72 -5.87 -18.83
CA PHE A 172 -2.92 -6.95 -18.25
C PHE A 172 -3.18 -7.10 -16.73
N SER A 173 -3.26 -5.99 -16.00
CA SER A 173 -3.61 -5.98 -14.58
C SER A 173 -4.95 -6.67 -14.35
N LYS A 174 -6.00 -6.22 -15.04
CA LYS A 174 -7.34 -6.81 -14.96
C LYS A 174 -7.33 -8.30 -15.29
N ALA A 175 -6.68 -8.71 -16.38
CA ALA A 175 -6.59 -10.12 -16.77
C ALA A 175 -5.84 -10.99 -15.74
N SER A 176 -4.82 -10.44 -15.08
CA SER A 176 -4.04 -11.15 -14.04
C SER A 176 -4.82 -11.31 -12.74
N SER A 177 -5.70 -10.37 -12.42
CA SER A 177 -6.53 -10.38 -11.21
C SER A 177 -7.63 -11.45 -11.26
N PHE A 178 -8.02 -11.90 -12.45
CA PHE A 178 -8.99 -13.00 -12.65
C PHE A 178 -8.38 -14.41 -12.53
N LYS A 179 -7.05 -14.52 -12.48
CA LYS A 179 -6.43 -15.85 -12.28
C LYS A 179 -6.53 -16.21 -10.80
N PRO A 180 -7.09 -17.39 -10.45
CA PRO A 180 -7.11 -17.84 -9.08
C PRO A 180 -5.66 -18.03 -8.61
N LYS A 181 -5.20 -17.12 -7.78
CA LYS A 181 -4.02 -17.37 -6.95
C LYS A 181 -4.45 -18.37 -5.90
N ASP A 182 -3.59 -19.34 -5.59
CA ASP A 182 -3.81 -20.14 -4.39
C ASP A 182 -3.62 -19.21 -3.17
N ALA A 183 -4.73 -18.62 -2.72
CA ALA A 183 -4.73 -17.66 -1.64
C ALA A 183 -4.09 -18.25 -0.36
N LYS A 184 -4.25 -19.55 -0.13
CA LYS A 184 -3.65 -20.24 1.03
C LYS A 184 -2.14 -20.23 0.96
N VAL A 185 -1.56 -20.49 -0.22
CA VAL A 185 -0.10 -20.48 -0.41
C VAL A 185 0.46 -19.08 -0.16
N GLU A 186 -0.19 -18.04 -0.65
CA GLU A 186 0.27 -16.67 -0.48
C GLU A 186 0.17 -16.21 0.98
N ILE A 187 -0.94 -16.54 1.67
CA ILE A 187 -1.11 -16.29 3.10
C ILE A 187 0.01 -16.96 3.91
N LEU A 188 0.26 -18.24 3.66
CA LEU A 188 1.30 -18.98 4.36
C LEU A 188 2.70 -18.40 4.08
N ARG A 189 2.96 -18.00 2.84
CA ARG A 189 4.22 -17.36 2.44
C ARG A 189 4.45 -16.05 3.20
N LEU A 190 3.45 -15.18 3.27
CA LEU A 190 3.59 -13.89 3.97
C LEU A 190 3.62 -14.06 5.49
N ASN A 191 2.87 -15.00 6.06
CA ASN A 191 2.94 -15.30 7.50
C ASN A 191 4.34 -15.80 7.89
N LYS A 192 4.88 -16.76 7.13
CA LYS A 192 6.23 -17.28 7.35
C LYS A 192 7.29 -16.20 7.20
N TRP A 193 7.18 -15.37 6.15
CA TRP A 193 8.08 -14.24 5.97
C TRP A 193 8.03 -13.26 7.14
N ALA A 194 6.83 -12.90 7.61
CA ALA A 194 6.67 -11.97 8.72
C ALA A 194 7.30 -12.51 10.00
N GLU A 195 7.09 -13.79 10.32
CA GLU A 195 7.72 -14.48 11.44
C GLU A 195 9.26 -14.46 11.33
N ASP A 196 9.79 -14.83 10.15
CA ASP A 196 11.23 -14.89 9.90
C ASP A 196 11.91 -13.51 9.99
N VAL A 197 11.28 -12.45 9.41
CA VAL A 197 11.87 -11.10 9.43
C VAL A 197 11.78 -10.48 10.82
N ILE A 198 10.70 -10.69 11.54
CA ILE A 198 10.53 -10.28 12.94
C ILE A 198 11.67 -10.85 13.79
N SER A 199 11.89 -12.17 13.70
CA SER A 199 12.93 -12.83 14.46
C SER A 199 14.34 -12.39 14.08
N LYS A 200 14.64 -12.25 12.77
CA LYS A 200 15.98 -11.93 12.28
C LYS A 200 16.39 -10.46 12.47
N GLN A 201 15.42 -9.56 12.46
CA GLN A 201 15.65 -8.11 12.53
C GLN A 201 15.20 -7.51 13.88
N GLU A 202 14.78 -8.36 14.82
CA GLU A 202 14.28 -7.96 16.16
C GLU A 202 13.16 -6.90 16.06
N LEU A 203 12.25 -7.10 15.09
CA LEU A 203 11.15 -6.16 14.86
C LEU A 203 10.01 -6.42 15.86
N LYS A 204 9.39 -5.36 16.34
CA LYS A 204 8.18 -5.45 17.16
C LYS A 204 6.89 -5.43 16.34
N LEU A 205 6.93 -4.82 15.13
CA LEU A 205 5.77 -4.69 14.27
C LEU A 205 6.14 -4.83 12.79
N VAL A 206 5.40 -5.66 12.08
CA VAL A 206 5.40 -5.72 10.61
C VAL A 206 3.99 -5.43 10.12
N VAL A 207 3.84 -4.48 9.18
CA VAL A 207 2.55 -4.17 8.53
C VAL A 207 2.67 -4.32 7.03
N CYS A 208 1.75 -5.04 6.41
CA CYS A 208 1.68 -5.12 4.93
C CYS A 208 0.24 -5.31 4.41
N GLY A 209 0.10 -5.45 3.08
CA GLY A 209 -1.11 -5.80 2.34
C GLY A 209 -0.86 -6.99 1.40
N HIS A 210 -1.13 -6.82 0.10
CA HIS A 210 -0.77 -7.65 -1.05
C HIS A 210 -1.56 -8.96 -1.23
N ASP A 211 -1.73 -9.77 -0.19
CA ASP A 211 -2.46 -11.06 -0.33
C ASP A 211 -3.97 -10.91 -0.15
N HIS A 212 -4.43 -9.70 0.10
CA HIS A 212 -5.85 -9.35 0.25
C HIS A 212 -6.57 -10.05 1.42
N GLN A 213 -5.84 -10.56 2.42
CA GLN A 213 -6.40 -11.27 3.55
C GLN A 213 -6.08 -10.57 4.87
N ALA A 214 -7.06 -9.82 5.37
CA ALA A 214 -6.93 -9.05 6.60
C ALA A 214 -6.70 -9.97 7.80
N ARG A 215 -5.64 -9.70 8.58
CA ARG A 215 -5.33 -10.46 9.79
C ARG A 215 -4.34 -9.75 10.71
N LEU A 216 -4.47 -10.05 11.98
CA LEU A 216 -3.58 -9.59 13.04
C LEU A 216 -3.04 -10.82 13.76
N LEU A 217 -1.73 -11.06 13.66
CA LEU A 217 -1.08 -12.24 14.22
C LEU A 217 -0.03 -11.85 15.25
N ALA A 218 0.11 -12.69 16.28
CA ALA A 218 1.13 -12.59 17.31
C ALA A 218 2.29 -13.54 17.02
N PHE A 219 3.52 -13.02 17.09
CA PHE A 219 4.75 -13.80 17.10
C PHE A 219 5.53 -13.47 18.37
N GLY A 220 5.23 -14.16 19.46
CA GLY A 220 5.72 -13.79 20.80
C GLY A 220 5.19 -12.42 21.23
N THR A 221 6.10 -11.51 21.58
CA THR A 221 5.77 -10.11 21.91
C THR A 221 5.54 -9.25 20.65
N SER A 222 6.01 -9.71 19.49
CA SER A 222 5.91 -8.97 18.23
C SER A 222 4.60 -9.22 17.50
N THR A 223 4.27 -8.35 16.56
CA THR A 223 2.98 -8.34 15.88
C THR A 223 3.14 -8.21 14.36
N TYR A 224 2.33 -8.95 13.63
CA TYR A 224 2.14 -8.81 12.20
C TYR A 224 0.70 -8.41 11.89
N LEU A 225 0.53 -7.34 11.11
CA LEU A 225 -0.74 -6.87 10.59
C LEU A 225 -0.72 -6.95 9.07
N ASN A 226 -1.69 -7.66 8.48
CA ASN A 226 -2.05 -7.48 7.08
C ASN A 226 -3.35 -6.68 7.02
N THR A 227 -3.32 -5.54 6.30
CA THR A 227 -4.47 -4.63 6.22
C THR A 227 -5.62 -5.18 5.39
N GLY A 228 -5.37 -6.23 4.59
CA GLY A 228 -6.38 -6.90 3.77
C GLY A 228 -6.72 -6.15 2.48
N PHE A 229 -7.93 -6.37 1.98
CA PHE A 229 -8.42 -5.87 0.69
C PHE A 229 -9.41 -4.73 0.90
N PHE A 230 -8.92 -3.48 0.92
CA PHE A 230 -9.81 -2.34 1.17
C PHE A 230 -10.91 -2.23 0.12
N GLN A 231 -10.63 -2.52 -1.14
CA GLN A 231 -11.64 -2.46 -2.21
C GLN A 231 -12.89 -3.29 -1.89
N LYS A 232 -12.74 -4.48 -1.30
CA LYS A 232 -13.84 -5.42 -1.06
C LYS A 232 -14.27 -5.43 0.40
N GLU A 233 -13.32 -5.55 1.31
CA GLU A 233 -13.58 -5.81 2.74
C GLU A 233 -13.63 -4.54 3.56
N ARG A 234 -13.04 -3.44 3.05
CA ARG A 234 -12.99 -2.13 3.72
C ARG A 234 -12.16 -2.15 5.00
N THR A 235 -11.15 -3.02 5.05
CA THR A 235 -10.28 -3.18 6.21
C THR A 235 -9.06 -2.26 6.12
N PHE A 236 -8.57 -1.83 7.28
CA PHE A 236 -7.40 -0.97 7.44
C PHE A 236 -6.82 -1.14 8.85
N GLY A 237 -5.58 -0.70 9.07
CA GLY A 237 -4.93 -0.73 10.38
C GLY A 237 -4.94 0.62 11.06
N LEU A 238 -5.05 0.63 12.39
CA LEU A 238 -4.82 1.79 13.23
C LEU A 238 -3.84 1.45 14.35
N LEU A 239 -2.88 2.34 14.58
CA LEU A 239 -2.06 2.36 15.79
C LEU A 239 -2.38 3.64 16.55
N ASP A 240 -2.69 3.54 17.84
CA ASP A 240 -2.88 4.68 18.72
C ASP A 240 -2.28 4.36 20.10
N ASN A 241 -1.22 5.09 20.46
CA ASN A 241 -0.57 5.00 21.77
C ASN A 241 -0.25 3.56 22.20
N GLY A 242 0.29 2.74 21.30
CA GLY A 242 0.70 1.37 21.59
C GLY A 242 -0.39 0.30 21.41
N MET A 243 -1.64 0.69 21.16
CA MET A 243 -2.70 -0.25 20.78
C MET A 243 -2.83 -0.30 19.27
N LEU A 244 -2.77 -1.50 18.71
CA LEU A 244 -2.92 -1.77 17.28
C LEU A 244 -4.27 -2.44 17.02
N TRP A 245 -5.04 -1.90 16.08
CA TRP A 245 -6.32 -2.44 15.62
C TRP A 245 -6.29 -2.79 14.14
N LEU A 246 -6.85 -3.92 13.82
CA LEU A 246 -7.41 -4.18 12.50
C LEU A 246 -8.85 -3.68 12.53
N MET A 247 -9.15 -2.72 11.67
CA MET A 247 -10.44 -2.03 11.60
C MET A 247 -11.15 -2.35 10.30
N LYS A 248 -12.45 -2.13 10.29
CA LYS A 248 -13.30 -2.14 9.09
C LYS A 248 -14.18 -0.89 9.07
N VAL A 249 -14.29 -0.22 7.91
CA VAL A 249 -15.27 0.85 7.74
C VAL A 249 -16.55 0.28 7.13
N ASP A 250 -17.69 0.61 7.75
CA ASP A 250 -19.01 0.28 7.22
C ASP A 250 -19.34 1.19 6.04
N PHE A 251 -19.65 0.60 4.88
CA PHE A 251 -19.86 1.34 3.65
C PHE A 251 -21.03 2.32 3.69
N THR A 252 -22.11 1.95 4.42
CA THR A 252 -23.34 2.75 4.49
C THR A 252 -23.29 3.79 5.60
N THR A 253 -22.89 3.35 6.80
CA THR A 253 -22.91 4.22 7.99
C THR A 253 -21.62 5.01 8.19
N ARG A 254 -20.57 4.71 7.43
CA ARG A 254 -19.21 5.30 7.54
C ARG A 254 -18.55 5.09 8.91
N LYS A 255 -19.15 4.30 9.78
CA LYS A 255 -18.61 4.01 11.11
C LYS A 255 -17.48 2.99 11.05
N TRP A 256 -16.47 3.20 11.88
CA TRP A 256 -15.34 2.28 12.05
C TRP A 256 -15.69 1.22 13.09
N LYS A 257 -15.41 -0.04 12.78
CA LYS A 257 -15.63 -1.18 13.67
C LYS A 257 -14.32 -1.93 13.89
N VAL A 258 -14.06 -2.35 15.11
CA VAL A 258 -12.92 -3.21 15.45
C VAL A 258 -13.18 -4.61 14.90
N VAL A 259 -12.20 -5.17 14.19
CA VAL A 259 -12.18 -6.57 13.75
C VAL A 259 -11.34 -7.39 14.71
N SER A 260 -10.15 -6.90 15.05
CA SER A 260 -9.27 -7.47 16.07
C SER A 260 -8.33 -6.38 16.61
N GLU A 261 -7.78 -6.63 17.81
CA GLU A 261 -6.89 -5.67 18.48
C GLU A 261 -5.76 -6.37 19.21
N ARG A 262 -4.65 -5.64 19.43
CA ARG A 262 -3.52 -6.09 20.19
C ARG A 262 -2.72 -4.91 20.74
N SER A 263 -2.29 -5.02 22.01
CA SER A 263 -1.29 -4.10 22.58
C SER A 263 0.10 -4.44 22.03
N LEU A 264 0.82 -3.42 21.61
CA LEU A 264 2.26 -3.50 21.33
C LEU A 264 2.99 -3.18 22.64
N SER A 265 3.47 -4.23 23.30
CA SER A 265 4.26 -4.12 24.53
C SER A 265 5.67 -3.60 24.26
#